data_934bffcfda84a5ce8abf8e51e7ac2121
#
_entry.id   934bffcfda84a5ce8abf8e51e7ac2121
#
_cell.length_a   1.000
_cell.length_b   1.000
_cell.length_c   1.000
_cell.angle_alpha   90.00
_cell.angle_beta   90.00
_cell.angle_gamma   90.00
#
_symmetry.space_group_name_H-M   'P 1'
#
loop_
_entity.id
_entity.type
_entity.pdbx_description
1 polymer ?
#
loop_
_entity_poly.entity_id
_entity_poly.type
_entity_poly.pdbx_seq_one_letter_code
_entity_poly.pdbx_strand_id
1 'polypeptide(L)'
;MKNYTYIFLCFGALFSLASCEDFLDRQPLDQITVDNFYRNTNEVNAALIGSYAPLLNEDWTGKGWMITEIPSDNSQPGGADPDFSPIDNFTVTADNLIVGNYWARHYQMVTYTNTIISKTELSDGIDDDAKQPLLAEARFLRAAAYFDLVRIFGGVPLITEPPVFGEDLLFPRSTVPEVYDLIIADLQFASEHLPLERGGSDIGRATKGAALTFLSKVYLTTRDYLKAKETAEAVMSLGVYDLMPTYESLFELATNDNNIESIFQAQYAGCGPFGTGNPMQAFFAPWGEGITKDRDGWGSHVPTGPSVSNPNTTMLDAYEEGDERKKWTVMTSNEHYPSINAEDGGYTYPSTSVSATNGNIKKYVVGSGPDICFMSTPQNAHILRYADVLLTYAEAQIEIDGGVTSDAGALAAFNAVRLRAGLEAVAQIDKEMMLAERRVEFAFEGHRWFDLIRSNRAVEIMRLHGKNIDVHNLLFPIPSGEMQINPELVQNPGY
;
A
#
# COMPACT_ATOMS: atom_id res chain seq x y z
N MET A 1 -9.69 -78.70 -22.33
CA MET A 1 -10.00 -77.90 -21.14
C MET A 1 -8.92 -76.92 -20.76
N LYS A 2 -7.64 -77.11 -21.04
CA LYS A 2 -6.57 -76.15 -20.67
C LYS A 2 -6.57 -74.80 -21.46
N ASN A 3 -7.09 -74.75 -22.67
CA ASN A 3 -7.02 -73.52 -23.48
C ASN A 3 -8.11 -72.52 -23.15
N TYR A 4 -9.23 -72.89 -22.56
CA TYR A 4 -10.29 -71.95 -22.15
C TYR A 4 -9.96 -71.26 -20.86
N THR A 5 -9.12 -71.77 -20.01
CA THR A 5 -8.69 -71.14 -18.74
C THR A 5 -7.78 -69.89 -19.02
N TYR A 6 -6.95 -69.92 -20.05
CA TYR A 6 -6.09 -68.80 -20.42
C TYR A 6 -6.87 -67.72 -21.08
N ILE A 7 -7.92 -68.02 -21.86
CA ILE A 7 -8.79 -67.03 -22.49
C ILE A 7 -9.60 -66.27 -21.43
N PHE A 8 -10.09 -66.98 -20.40
CA PHE A 8 -10.79 -66.31 -19.26
C PHE A 8 -9.86 -65.47 -18.41
N LEU A 9 -8.60 -65.85 -18.21
CA LEU A 9 -7.60 -65.05 -17.49
C LEU A 9 -7.18 -63.80 -18.27
N CYS A 10 -7.03 -63.90 -19.60
CA CYS A 10 -6.75 -62.74 -20.45
C CYS A 10 -7.93 -61.76 -20.53
N PHE A 11 -9.19 -62.25 -20.55
CA PHE A 11 -10.38 -61.39 -20.53
C PHE A 11 -10.57 -60.70 -19.17
N GLY A 12 -10.25 -61.36 -18.06
CA GLY A 12 -10.26 -60.80 -16.70
C GLY A 12 -9.19 -59.70 -16.51
N ALA A 13 -8.00 -59.90 -17.11
CA ALA A 13 -6.92 -58.92 -17.07
C ALA A 13 -7.17 -57.68 -17.93
N LEU A 14 -7.96 -57.77 -19.00
CA LEU A 14 -8.35 -56.64 -19.81
C LEU A 14 -9.44 -55.77 -19.17
N PHE A 15 -10.28 -56.34 -18.33
CA PHE A 15 -11.29 -55.57 -17.56
C PHE A 15 -10.71 -54.81 -16.36
N SER A 16 -9.56 -55.24 -15.83
CA SER A 16 -8.89 -54.55 -14.72
C SER A 16 -8.08 -53.30 -15.17
N LEU A 17 -7.95 -53.06 -16.49
CA LEU A 17 -7.29 -51.85 -17.05
C LEU A 17 -8.28 -50.69 -17.38
N ALA A 18 -9.57 -50.92 -17.27
CA ALA A 18 -10.56 -49.85 -17.34
C ALA A 18 -10.79 -49.29 -15.93
N SER A 19 -9.74 -48.77 -15.32
CA SER A 19 -9.86 -47.90 -14.13
C SER A 19 -10.40 -46.55 -14.60
N CYS A 20 -11.64 -46.24 -14.25
CA CYS A 20 -12.17 -44.89 -14.41
C CYS A 20 -11.40 -44.01 -13.40
N GLU A 21 -10.51 -43.17 -13.87
CA GLU A 21 -9.84 -42.13 -13.08
C GLU A 21 -10.88 -41.26 -12.36
N ASP A 22 -12.00 -40.93 -12.99
CA ASP A 22 -13.12 -40.17 -12.43
C ASP A 22 -13.78 -40.78 -11.17
N PHE A 23 -13.62 -42.11 -10.93
CA PHE A 23 -14.19 -42.75 -9.73
C PHE A 23 -13.34 -42.55 -8.48
N LEU A 24 -12.04 -42.31 -8.63
CA LEU A 24 -11.09 -42.07 -7.54
C LEU A 24 -10.93 -40.58 -7.23
N ASP A 25 -11.23 -39.72 -8.18
CA ASP A 25 -11.12 -38.27 -8.03
C ASP A 25 -12.47 -37.67 -7.57
N ARG A 26 -12.99 -38.19 -6.46
CA ARG A 26 -14.15 -37.61 -5.81
C ARG A 26 -13.75 -36.38 -5.01
N GLN A 27 -14.09 -35.21 -5.51
CA GLN A 27 -14.00 -33.99 -4.72
C GLN A 27 -14.87 -34.12 -3.46
N PRO A 28 -14.34 -33.75 -2.28
CA PRO A 28 -15.13 -33.72 -1.06
C PRO A 28 -16.32 -32.80 -1.24
N LEU A 29 -17.55 -33.29 -1.09
CA LEU A 29 -18.76 -32.48 -1.24
C LEU A 29 -18.99 -31.51 -0.08
N ASP A 30 -18.29 -31.70 1.01
CA ASP A 30 -18.35 -30.97 2.28
C ASP A 30 -17.19 -30.02 2.51
N GLN A 31 -16.23 -29.94 1.56
CA GLN A 31 -15.09 -29.01 1.62
C GLN A 31 -15.11 -28.04 0.44
N ILE A 32 -14.85 -26.77 0.74
CA ILE A 32 -14.62 -25.76 -0.29
C ILE A 32 -13.25 -26.02 -0.93
N THR A 33 -13.26 -26.30 -2.23
CA THR A 33 -12.06 -26.44 -3.06
C THR A 33 -12.08 -25.37 -4.15
N VAL A 34 -10.93 -25.09 -4.77
CA VAL A 34 -10.85 -24.13 -5.89
C VAL A 34 -11.78 -24.50 -7.04
N ASP A 35 -12.09 -25.78 -7.25
CA ASP A 35 -12.92 -26.26 -8.35
C ASP A 35 -14.42 -26.23 -8.04
N ASN A 36 -14.83 -26.21 -6.78
CA ASN A 36 -16.24 -26.14 -6.38
C ASN A 36 -16.64 -24.79 -5.79
N PHE A 37 -15.77 -23.78 -5.88
CA PHE A 37 -15.98 -22.39 -5.51
C PHE A 37 -16.00 -21.51 -6.78
N TYR A 38 -16.33 -20.24 -6.70
CA TYR A 38 -16.46 -19.30 -7.82
C TYR A 38 -17.63 -19.56 -8.79
N ARG A 39 -18.69 -20.26 -8.34
CA ARG A 39 -19.85 -20.64 -9.17
C ARG A 39 -20.89 -19.56 -9.34
N ASN A 40 -20.87 -18.56 -8.47
CA ASN A 40 -21.84 -17.46 -8.45
C ASN A 40 -21.20 -16.20 -7.88
N THR A 41 -21.91 -15.07 -8.06
CA THR A 41 -21.49 -13.75 -7.63
C THR A 41 -21.13 -13.68 -6.13
N ASN A 42 -21.84 -14.38 -5.25
CA ASN A 42 -21.60 -14.33 -3.81
C ASN A 42 -20.26 -15.02 -3.45
N GLU A 43 -19.97 -16.14 -4.08
CA GLU A 43 -18.69 -16.85 -3.86
C GLU A 43 -17.52 -16.02 -4.36
N VAL A 44 -17.62 -15.39 -5.54
CA VAL A 44 -16.57 -14.49 -6.05
C VAL A 44 -16.43 -13.26 -5.17
N ASN A 45 -17.51 -12.66 -4.68
CA ASN A 45 -17.44 -11.55 -3.72
C ASN A 45 -16.74 -11.94 -2.42
N ALA A 46 -16.98 -13.14 -1.89
CA ALA A 46 -16.30 -13.64 -0.70
C ALA A 46 -14.77 -13.78 -0.96
N ALA A 47 -14.38 -14.28 -2.13
CA ALA A 47 -12.97 -14.34 -2.54
C ALA A 47 -12.35 -12.95 -2.68
N LEU A 48 -13.07 -11.99 -3.29
CA LEU A 48 -12.63 -10.60 -3.42
C LEU A 48 -12.39 -9.96 -2.05
N ILE A 49 -13.30 -10.11 -1.10
CA ILE A 49 -13.10 -9.61 0.27
C ILE A 49 -11.84 -10.22 0.87
N GLY A 50 -11.63 -11.53 0.71
CA GLY A 50 -10.42 -12.21 1.17
C GLY A 50 -9.13 -11.69 0.51
N SER A 51 -9.20 -11.21 -0.72
CA SER A 51 -8.05 -10.69 -1.45
C SER A 51 -7.55 -9.32 -0.97
N TYR A 52 -8.29 -8.62 -0.12
CA TYR A 52 -7.80 -7.43 0.59
C TYR A 52 -6.92 -7.74 1.81
N ALA A 53 -6.93 -8.99 2.30
CA ALA A 53 -6.19 -9.35 3.51
C ALA A 53 -4.67 -9.04 3.47
N PRO A 54 -3.96 -9.17 2.33
CA PRO A 54 -2.56 -8.74 2.24
C PRO A 54 -2.33 -7.27 2.59
N LEU A 55 -3.27 -6.37 2.28
CA LEU A 55 -3.18 -4.94 2.62
C LEU A 55 -3.16 -4.69 4.13
N LEU A 56 -3.82 -5.56 4.90
CA LEU A 56 -3.92 -5.43 6.36
C LEU A 56 -2.70 -6.02 7.09
N ASN A 57 -1.86 -6.74 6.35
CA ASN A 57 -0.68 -7.38 6.94
C ASN A 57 0.39 -6.33 7.28
N GLU A 58 1.07 -6.51 8.41
CA GLU A 58 2.14 -5.61 8.86
C GLU A 58 3.29 -5.49 7.84
N ASP A 59 3.55 -6.52 7.06
CA ASP A 59 4.59 -6.51 6.03
C ASP A 59 4.22 -5.68 4.80
N TRP A 60 2.95 -5.29 4.63
CA TRP A 60 2.51 -4.35 3.60
C TRP A 60 2.33 -2.94 4.18
N THR A 61 1.39 -2.76 5.12
CA THR A 61 1.00 -1.43 5.60
C THR A 61 1.87 -0.94 6.76
N GLY A 62 2.35 -1.83 7.64
CA GLY A 62 3.22 -1.50 8.77
C GLY A 62 4.70 -1.44 8.39
N LYS A 63 5.41 -2.58 8.49
CA LYS A 63 6.84 -2.68 8.15
C LYS A 63 7.11 -2.43 6.68
N GLY A 64 6.21 -2.89 5.79
CA GLY A 64 6.32 -2.65 4.36
C GLY A 64 6.27 -1.17 4.01
N TRP A 65 5.38 -0.40 4.67
CA TRP A 65 5.32 1.05 4.53
C TRP A 65 6.69 1.71 4.84
N MET A 66 7.45 1.20 5.81
CA MET A 66 8.75 1.75 6.17
C MET A 66 9.81 1.61 5.06
N ILE A 67 9.65 0.65 4.13
CA ILE A 67 10.50 0.56 2.93
C ILE A 67 10.40 1.83 2.09
N THR A 68 9.28 2.49 2.09
CA THR A 68 9.03 3.68 1.28
C THR A 68 9.28 4.99 2.01
N GLU A 69 9.41 4.96 3.34
CA GLU A 69 9.59 6.15 4.16
C GLU A 69 11.00 6.27 4.76
N ILE A 70 11.58 5.17 5.29
CA ILE A 70 12.91 5.19 5.91
C ILE A 70 14.03 5.61 4.93
N PRO A 71 14.04 5.20 3.64
CA PRO A 71 15.08 5.66 2.71
C PRO A 71 14.92 7.12 2.26
N SER A 72 13.96 7.85 2.84
CA SER A 72 13.71 9.27 2.52
C SER A 72 14.31 10.22 3.55
N ASP A 73 14.23 11.52 3.25
CA ASP A 73 14.64 12.61 4.13
C ASP A 73 13.59 12.99 5.19
N ASN A 74 12.53 12.17 5.35
CA ASN A 74 11.47 12.38 6.35
C ASN A 74 11.75 11.69 7.67
N SER A 75 12.34 10.51 7.66
CA SER A 75 12.46 9.65 8.85
C SER A 75 13.79 8.93 8.92
N GLN A 76 14.07 8.38 10.11
CA GLN A 76 15.19 7.48 10.36
C GLN A 76 14.77 6.45 11.41
N PRO A 77 15.40 5.28 11.46
CA PRO A 77 15.12 4.28 12.50
C PRO A 77 15.36 4.84 13.90
N GLY A 78 14.47 4.52 14.83
CA GLY A 78 14.60 4.95 16.22
C GLY A 78 15.60 4.16 17.06
N GLY A 79 16.21 3.11 16.53
CA GLY A 79 17.16 2.22 17.22
C GLY A 79 17.96 1.39 16.24
N ALA A 80 18.83 0.54 16.77
CA ALA A 80 19.66 -0.39 15.97
C ALA A 80 18.88 -1.65 15.59
N ASP A 81 17.80 -1.50 14.83
CA ASP A 81 17.09 -2.63 14.26
C ASP A 81 17.91 -3.21 13.09
N PRO A 82 18.17 -4.53 13.06
CA PRO A 82 19.02 -5.15 12.05
C PRO A 82 18.45 -5.09 10.62
N ASP A 83 17.13 -4.94 10.49
CA ASP A 83 16.47 -4.91 9.19
C ASP A 83 16.21 -3.48 8.68
N PHE A 84 15.89 -2.53 9.57
CA PHE A 84 15.62 -1.14 9.20
C PHE A 84 16.91 -0.30 9.01
N SER A 85 17.92 -0.52 9.85
CA SER A 85 19.17 0.24 9.74
C SER A 85 19.87 0.10 8.38
N PRO A 86 19.93 -1.09 7.73
CA PRO A 86 20.41 -1.21 6.37
C PRO A 86 19.60 -0.42 5.34
N ILE A 87 18.27 -0.32 5.50
CA ILE A 87 17.40 0.47 4.62
C ILE A 87 17.78 1.95 4.69
N ASP A 88 17.91 2.49 5.90
CA ASP A 88 18.30 3.88 6.16
C ASP A 88 19.72 4.22 5.65
N ASN A 89 20.63 3.26 5.74
CA ASN A 89 22.03 3.45 5.36
C ASN A 89 22.36 3.02 3.92
N PHE A 90 21.35 2.58 3.14
CA PHE A 90 21.55 2.09 1.76
C PHE A 90 22.54 0.92 1.66
N THR A 91 22.51 0.02 2.65
CA THR A 91 23.34 -1.19 2.72
C THR A 91 22.52 -2.47 2.74
N VAL A 92 21.31 -2.38 2.20
CA VAL A 92 20.36 -3.51 2.13
C VAL A 92 20.95 -4.65 1.31
N THR A 93 20.82 -5.86 1.81
CA THR A 93 21.21 -7.09 1.09
C THR A 93 19.98 -7.89 0.68
N ALA A 94 20.15 -8.84 -0.23
CA ALA A 94 19.07 -9.71 -0.70
C ALA A 94 18.45 -10.61 0.40
N ASP A 95 19.09 -10.73 1.55
CA ASP A 95 18.63 -11.50 2.71
C ASP A 95 17.80 -10.68 3.71
N ASN A 96 17.55 -9.39 3.44
CA ASN A 96 16.77 -8.53 4.32
C ASN A 96 15.31 -9.05 4.43
N LEU A 97 14.87 -9.36 5.65
CA LEU A 97 13.58 -10.00 5.89
C LEU A 97 12.39 -9.10 5.51
N ILE A 98 12.50 -7.79 5.74
CA ILE A 98 11.40 -6.85 5.41
C ILE A 98 11.21 -6.78 3.91
N VAL A 99 12.30 -6.72 3.14
CA VAL A 99 12.26 -6.71 1.68
C VAL A 99 11.69 -8.01 1.13
N GLY A 100 12.09 -9.16 1.69
CA GLY A 100 11.56 -10.48 1.32
C GLY A 100 10.07 -10.60 1.61
N ASN A 101 9.64 -10.20 2.81
CA ASN A 101 8.24 -10.23 3.21
C ASN A 101 7.37 -9.29 2.35
N TYR A 102 7.86 -8.09 2.05
CA TYR A 102 7.17 -7.14 1.17
C TYR A 102 6.91 -7.75 -0.21
N TRP A 103 7.92 -8.35 -0.83
CA TRP A 103 7.78 -9.09 -2.08
C TRP A 103 6.70 -10.18 -1.98
N ALA A 104 6.80 -11.03 -0.97
CA ALA A 104 5.89 -12.17 -0.79
C ALA A 104 4.43 -11.73 -0.62
N ARG A 105 4.14 -10.64 0.12
CA ARG A 105 2.77 -10.14 0.31
C ARG A 105 2.16 -9.59 -0.96
N HIS A 106 2.94 -8.91 -1.77
CA HIS A 106 2.47 -8.39 -3.06
C HIS A 106 2.15 -9.53 -4.04
N TYR A 107 3.03 -10.53 -4.14
CA TYR A 107 2.76 -11.72 -4.97
C TYR A 107 1.62 -12.59 -4.42
N GLN A 108 1.37 -12.58 -3.12
CA GLN A 108 0.18 -13.21 -2.55
C GLN A 108 -1.10 -12.56 -3.09
N MET A 109 -1.16 -11.23 -3.15
CA MET A 109 -2.29 -10.51 -3.76
C MET A 109 -2.41 -10.82 -5.25
N VAL A 110 -1.31 -10.83 -5.99
CA VAL A 110 -1.28 -11.21 -7.42
C VAL A 110 -1.87 -12.62 -7.62
N THR A 111 -1.48 -13.59 -6.77
CA THR A 111 -2.00 -14.96 -6.85
C THR A 111 -3.50 -15.03 -6.59
N TYR A 112 -3.99 -14.33 -5.56
CA TYR A 112 -5.41 -14.29 -5.24
C TYR A 112 -6.22 -13.67 -6.38
N THR A 113 -5.77 -12.52 -6.89
CA THR A 113 -6.47 -11.78 -7.94
C THR A 113 -6.45 -12.53 -9.27
N ASN A 114 -5.35 -13.16 -9.66
CA ASN A 114 -5.29 -14.00 -10.86
C ASN A 114 -6.26 -15.17 -10.78
N THR A 115 -6.36 -15.82 -9.62
CA THR A 115 -7.33 -16.91 -9.40
C THR A 115 -8.76 -16.42 -9.55
N ILE A 116 -9.08 -15.26 -8.96
CA ILE A 116 -10.41 -14.65 -9.07
C ILE A 116 -10.72 -14.29 -10.51
N ILE A 117 -9.80 -13.67 -11.23
CA ILE A 117 -9.97 -13.28 -12.64
C ILE A 117 -10.27 -14.52 -13.49
N SER A 118 -9.36 -15.49 -13.47
CA SER A 118 -9.48 -16.71 -14.29
C SER A 118 -10.76 -17.48 -14.00
N LYS A 119 -11.10 -17.72 -12.72
CA LYS A 119 -12.30 -18.47 -12.34
C LYS A 119 -13.59 -17.69 -12.61
N THR A 120 -13.59 -16.37 -12.51
CA THR A 120 -14.76 -15.53 -12.82
C THR A 120 -15.03 -15.52 -14.33
N GLU A 121 -13.99 -15.38 -15.15
CA GLU A 121 -14.11 -15.42 -16.62
C GLU A 121 -14.69 -16.76 -17.10
N LEU A 122 -14.25 -17.87 -16.51
CA LEU A 122 -14.68 -19.22 -16.86
C LEU A 122 -16.03 -19.64 -16.24
N SER A 123 -16.61 -18.85 -15.34
CA SER A 123 -17.84 -19.23 -14.65
C SER A 123 -19.06 -19.09 -15.57
N ASP A 124 -19.78 -20.20 -15.79
CA ASP A 124 -21.06 -20.20 -16.51
C ASP A 124 -22.24 -19.79 -15.61
N GLY A 125 -22.04 -19.73 -14.31
CA GLY A 125 -23.07 -19.38 -13.33
C GLY A 125 -23.20 -17.89 -13.04
N ILE A 126 -22.45 -17.03 -13.73
CA ILE A 126 -22.44 -15.57 -13.57
C ILE A 126 -22.66 -14.93 -14.95
N ASP A 127 -23.69 -14.08 -15.07
CA ASP A 127 -23.95 -13.33 -16.29
C ASP A 127 -22.77 -12.38 -16.61
N ASP A 128 -22.48 -12.19 -17.90
CA ASP A 128 -21.31 -11.41 -18.35
C ASP A 128 -21.31 -9.97 -17.82
N ASP A 129 -22.46 -9.32 -17.73
CA ASP A 129 -22.58 -7.97 -17.16
C ASP A 129 -22.25 -7.97 -15.65
N ALA A 130 -22.61 -9.05 -14.93
CA ALA A 130 -22.32 -9.20 -13.51
C ALA A 130 -20.83 -9.57 -13.25
N LYS A 131 -20.13 -10.14 -14.23
CA LYS A 131 -18.69 -10.40 -14.13
C LYS A 131 -17.87 -9.12 -14.14
N GLN A 132 -18.28 -8.09 -14.92
CA GLN A 132 -17.44 -6.91 -15.15
C GLN A 132 -16.98 -6.20 -13.87
N PRO A 133 -17.86 -5.85 -12.90
CA PRO A 133 -17.42 -5.19 -11.67
C PRO A 133 -16.57 -6.11 -10.77
N LEU A 134 -16.74 -7.43 -10.81
CA LEU A 134 -15.94 -8.39 -10.06
C LEU A 134 -14.51 -8.47 -10.63
N LEU A 135 -14.40 -8.58 -11.97
CA LEU A 135 -13.14 -8.55 -12.67
C LEU A 135 -12.41 -7.22 -12.49
N ALA A 136 -13.15 -6.12 -12.52
CA ALA A 136 -12.61 -4.78 -12.32
C ALA A 136 -11.96 -4.62 -10.94
N GLU A 137 -12.59 -5.14 -9.90
CA GLU A 137 -12.05 -5.07 -8.55
C GLU A 137 -10.80 -5.95 -8.38
N ALA A 138 -10.81 -7.18 -8.93
CA ALA A 138 -9.62 -8.04 -8.91
C ALA A 138 -8.45 -7.41 -9.69
N ARG A 139 -8.70 -6.83 -10.87
CA ARG A 139 -7.68 -6.13 -11.66
C ARG A 139 -7.15 -4.89 -10.96
N PHE A 140 -7.99 -4.12 -10.28
CA PHE A 140 -7.56 -2.99 -9.45
C PHE A 140 -6.53 -3.42 -8.39
N LEU A 141 -6.82 -4.48 -7.64
CA LEU A 141 -5.93 -5.00 -6.61
C LEU A 141 -4.62 -5.55 -7.19
N ARG A 142 -4.69 -6.24 -8.34
CA ARG A 142 -3.51 -6.72 -9.05
C ARG A 142 -2.62 -5.56 -9.51
N ALA A 143 -3.21 -4.54 -10.08
CA ALA A 143 -2.50 -3.34 -10.50
C ALA A 143 -1.84 -2.61 -9.31
N ALA A 144 -2.51 -2.50 -8.17
CA ALA A 144 -1.95 -1.91 -6.95
C ALA A 144 -0.70 -2.69 -6.50
N ALA A 145 -0.77 -4.03 -6.46
CA ALA A 145 0.37 -4.86 -6.10
C ALA A 145 1.55 -4.71 -7.06
N TYR A 146 1.31 -4.74 -8.37
CA TYR A 146 2.38 -4.55 -9.37
C TYR A 146 2.95 -3.13 -9.36
N PHE A 147 2.15 -2.11 -9.07
CA PHE A 147 2.64 -0.74 -8.98
C PHE A 147 3.64 -0.56 -7.84
N ASP A 148 3.43 -1.21 -6.70
CA ASP A 148 4.40 -1.21 -5.62
C ASP A 148 5.65 -2.03 -5.98
N LEU A 149 5.47 -3.25 -6.52
CA LEU A 149 6.57 -4.12 -6.92
C LEU A 149 7.51 -3.44 -7.94
N VAL A 150 6.96 -2.84 -8.99
CA VAL A 150 7.79 -2.24 -10.05
C VAL A 150 8.56 -1.01 -9.56
N ARG A 151 8.00 -0.22 -8.64
CA ARG A 151 8.67 0.95 -8.09
C ARG A 151 9.80 0.59 -7.14
N ILE A 152 9.68 -0.53 -6.42
CA ILE A 152 10.67 -1.00 -5.44
C ILE A 152 11.74 -1.86 -6.12
N PHE A 153 11.37 -2.78 -7.01
CA PHE A 153 12.29 -3.79 -7.55
C PHE A 153 12.66 -3.59 -9.02
N GLY A 154 12.05 -2.64 -9.70
CA GLY A 154 12.18 -2.51 -11.16
C GLY A 154 11.39 -3.56 -11.90
N GLY A 155 11.95 -4.17 -12.95
CA GLY A 155 11.31 -5.29 -13.63
C GLY A 155 11.11 -6.48 -12.70
N VAL A 156 9.95 -7.13 -12.76
CA VAL A 156 9.56 -8.27 -11.91
C VAL A 156 8.85 -9.35 -12.73
N PRO A 157 8.74 -10.59 -12.25
CA PRO A 157 7.91 -11.59 -12.92
C PRO A 157 6.48 -11.12 -13.12
N LEU A 158 6.02 -11.11 -14.36
CA LEU A 158 4.67 -10.70 -14.72
C LEU A 158 3.78 -11.94 -14.82
N ILE A 159 3.12 -12.29 -13.73
CA ILE A 159 2.25 -13.45 -13.61
C ILE A 159 0.81 -12.99 -13.74
N THR A 160 0.12 -13.45 -14.79
CA THR A 160 -1.27 -13.06 -15.09
C THR A 160 -2.27 -14.20 -14.94
N GLU A 161 -1.77 -15.43 -14.79
CA GLU A 161 -2.57 -16.64 -14.63
C GLU A 161 -2.36 -17.25 -13.25
N PRO A 162 -3.35 -17.98 -12.71
CA PRO A 162 -3.16 -18.73 -11.47
C PRO A 162 -2.15 -19.86 -11.64
N PRO A 163 -1.39 -20.23 -10.58
CA PRO A 163 -0.46 -21.33 -10.65
C PRO A 163 -1.19 -22.65 -10.91
N VAL A 164 -0.66 -23.47 -11.82
CA VAL A 164 -1.18 -24.80 -12.14
C VAL A 164 -0.29 -25.86 -11.49
N PHE A 165 -0.91 -26.81 -10.77
CA PHE A 165 -0.16 -27.87 -10.10
C PHE A 165 0.59 -28.75 -11.11
N GLY A 166 1.88 -28.93 -10.90
CA GLY A 166 2.74 -29.76 -11.77
C GLY A 166 3.36 -29.02 -12.96
N GLU A 167 3.05 -27.76 -13.17
CA GLU A 167 3.74 -26.91 -14.15
C GLU A 167 4.98 -26.24 -13.54
N ASP A 168 5.91 -25.88 -14.41
CA ASP A 168 7.09 -25.11 -14.03
C ASP A 168 6.69 -23.65 -13.80
N LEU A 169 6.91 -23.17 -12.57
CA LEU A 169 6.58 -21.79 -12.15
C LEU A 169 7.80 -20.85 -12.20
N LEU A 170 8.79 -21.19 -13.02
CA LEU A 170 9.99 -20.38 -13.19
C LEU A 170 9.75 -19.24 -14.20
N PHE A 171 9.36 -18.08 -13.70
CA PHE A 171 9.11 -16.90 -14.52
C PHE A 171 10.30 -15.95 -14.46
N PRO A 172 10.91 -15.58 -15.60
CA PRO A 172 11.91 -14.53 -15.63
C PRO A 172 11.29 -13.18 -15.31
N ARG A 173 12.12 -12.20 -15.01
CA ARG A 173 11.67 -10.82 -14.81
C ARG A 173 11.22 -10.23 -16.15
N SER A 174 10.04 -9.63 -16.16
CA SER A 174 9.58 -8.75 -17.25
C SER A 174 10.23 -7.38 -17.14
N THR A 175 10.25 -6.66 -18.23
CA THR A 175 10.78 -5.29 -18.25
C THR A 175 9.84 -4.32 -17.53
N VAL A 176 10.39 -3.22 -17.04
CA VAL A 176 9.60 -2.15 -16.38
C VAL A 176 8.43 -1.66 -17.25
N PRO A 177 8.61 -1.39 -18.58
CA PRO A 177 7.49 -1.02 -19.46
C PRO A 177 6.39 -2.07 -19.51
N GLU A 178 6.71 -3.36 -19.66
CA GLU A 178 5.71 -4.44 -19.71
C GLU A 178 4.88 -4.51 -18.45
N VAL A 179 5.50 -4.30 -17.26
CA VAL A 179 4.77 -4.25 -16.00
C VAL A 179 3.83 -3.04 -15.96
N TYR A 180 4.29 -1.86 -16.37
CA TYR A 180 3.42 -0.67 -16.45
C TYR A 180 2.30 -0.83 -17.46
N ASP A 181 2.51 -1.50 -18.59
CA ASP A 181 1.46 -1.75 -19.57
C ASP A 181 0.32 -2.58 -18.98
N LEU A 182 0.63 -3.63 -18.19
CA LEU A 182 -0.40 -4.39 -17.45
C LEU A 182 -1.12 -3.52 -16.41
N ILE A 183 -0.38 -2.76 -15.61
CA ILE A 183 -0.96 -1.88 -14.58
C ILE A 183 -1.95 -0.89 -15.21
N ILE A 184 -1.56 -0.25 -16.31
CA ILE A 184 -2.40 0.72 -17.02
C ILE A 184 -3.66 0.03 -17.57
N ALA A 185 -3.51 -1.12 -18.22
CA ALA A 185 -4.65 -1.86 -18.78
C ALA A 185 -5.64 -2.30 -17.68
N ASP A 186 -5.14 -2.81 -16.55
CA ASP A 186 -5.96 -3.22 -15.42
C ASP A 186 -6.69 -2.04 -14.77
N LEU A 187 -6.02 -0.89 -14.59
CA LEU A 187 -6.63 0.31 -14.00
C LEU A 187 -7.63 1.00 -14.94
N GLN A 188 -7.38 0.99 -16.26
CA GLN A 188 -8.34 1.47 -17.24
C GLN A 188 -9.61 0.65 -17.20
N PHE A 189 -9.50 -0.68 -17.25
CA PHE A 189 -10.64 -1.57 -17.12
C PHE A 189 -11.37 -1.36 -15.78
N ALA A 190 -10.64 -1.22 -14.67
CA ALA A 190 -11.20 -0.96 -13.35
C ALA A 190 -11.97 0.38 -13.31
N SER A 191 -11.44 1.44 -13.92
CA SER A 191 -12.08 2.76 -13.96
C SER A 191 -13.39 2.78 -14.79
N GLU A 192 -13.53 1.86 -15.73
CA GLU A 192 -14.74 1.73 -16.56
C GLU A 192 -15.85 0.97 -15.86
N HIS A 193 -15.51 -0.07 -15.07
CA HIS A 193 -16.46 -1.05 -14.56
C HIS A 193 -16.68 -1.02 -13.04
N LEU A 194 -15.82 -0.32 -12.27
CA LEU A 194 -16.06 -0.14 -10.83
C LEU A 194 -17.18 0.85 -10.55
N PRO A 195 -17.98 0.65 -9.49
CA PRO A 195 -19.00 1.61 -9.07
C PRO A 195 -18.36 2.92 -8.61
N LEU A 196 -19.14 4.01 -8.69
CA LEU A 196 -18.72 5.32 -8.23
C LEU A 196 -18.53 5.35 -6.70
N GLU A 197 -19.44 4.72 -5.97
CA GLU A 197 -19.47 4.67 -4.51
C GLU A 197 -19.77 3.25 -4.02
N ARG A 198 -19.35 2.96 -2.79
CA ARG A 198 -19.66 1.73 -2.07
C ARG A 198 -20.41 2.06 -0.78
N GLY A 199 -21.35 1.21 -0.38
CA GLY A 199 -22.14 1.43 0.84
C GLY A 199 -22.36 0.14 1.64
N GLY A 200 -22.82 0.28 2.87
CA GLY A 200 -23.09 -0.86 3.75
C GLY A 200 -21.84 -1.68 4.06
N SER A 201 -21.92 -3.00 3.86
CA SER A 201 -20.80 -3.93 4.07
C SER A 201 -19.67 -3.81 3.03
N ASP A 202 -19.88 -3.06 1.95
CA ASP A 202 -18.89 -2.90 0.87
C ASP A 202 -18.05 -1.63 1.01
N ILE A 203 -18.25 -0.83 2.06
CA ILE A 203 -17.44 0.35 2.37
C ILE A 203 -15.96 -0.07 2.48
N GLY A 204 -15.06 0.70 1.88
CA GLY A 204 -13.63 0.43 1.84
C GLY A 204 -13.16 -0.41 0.65
N ARG A 205 -14.06 -1.03 -0.11
CA ARG A 205 -13.72 -1.72 -1.36
C ARG A 205 -13.45 -0.71 -2.49
N ALA A 206 -12.70 -1.14 -3.50
CA ALA A 206 -12.31 -0.30 -4.64
C ALA A 206 -13.50 0.35 -5.35
N THR A 207 -13.30 1.61 -5.74
CA THR A 207 -14.26 2.45 -6.46
C THR A 207 -13.65 2.95 -7.77
N LYS A 208 -14.50 3.50 -8.66
CA LYS A 208 -14.04 4.21 -9.87
C LYS A 208 -13.03 5.30 -9.55
N GLY A 209 -13.27 6.08 -8.49
CA GLY A 209 -12.34 7.12 -8.05
C GLY A 209 -10.98 6.58 -7.62
N ALA A 210 -10.95 5.44 -6.94
CA ALA A 210 -9.71 4.78 -6.57
C ALA A 210 -8.90 4.32 -7.79
N ALA A 211 -9.57 3.71 -8.79
CA ALA A 211 -8.90 3.28 -10.03
C ALA A 211 -8.33 4.46 -10.83
N LEU A 212 -9.11 5.54 -11.01
CA LEU A 212 -8.64 6.76 -11.67
C LEU A 212 -7.49 7.42 -10.91
N THR A 213 -7.54 7.45 -9.58
CA THR A 213 -6.45 8.05 -8.78
C THR A 213 -5.16 7.25 -8.92
N PHE A 214 -5.20 5.92 -8.83
CA PHE A 214 -4.01 5.11 -9.11
C PHE A 214 -3.50 5.32 -10.53
N LEU A 215 -4.39 5.36 -11.52
CA LEU A 215 -4.02 5.57 -12.92
C LEU A 215 -3.32 6.92 -13.13
N SER A 216 -3.79 8.00 -12.49
CA SER A 216 -3.14 9.31 -12.54
C SER A 216 -1.73 9.28 -11.94
N LYS A 217 -1.54 8.55 -10.82
CA LYS A 217 -0.22 8.35 -10.20
C LYS A 217 0.72 7.52 -11.07
N VAL A 218 0.21 6.50 -11.75
CA VAL A 218 0.97 5.71 -12.72
C VAL A 218 1.45 6.59 -13.86
N TYR A 219 0.57 7.40 -14.46
CA TYR A 219 0.95 8.33 -15.54
C TYR A 219 1.94 9.39 -15.07
N LEU A 220 1.78 9.93 -13.86
CA LEU A 220 2.76 10.85 -13.28
C LEU A 220 4.13 10.18 -13.12
N THR A 221 4.16 8.93 -12.65
CA THR A 221 5.39 8.15 -12.44
C THR A 221 6.07 7.82 -13.77
N THR A 222 5.31 7.48 -14.79
CA THR A 222 5.81 7.18 -16.15
C THR A 222 6.04 8.43 -17.01
N ARG A 223 5.79 9.63 -16.44
CA ARG A 223 5.97 10.94 -17.08
C ARG A 223 5.06 11.22 -18.26
N ASP A 224 3.92 10.53 -18.35
CA ASP A 224 2.83 10.89 -19.26
C ASP A 224 1.97 11.98 -18.59
N TYR A 225 2.54 13.17 -18.51
CA TYR A 225 1.97 14.28 -17.72
C TYR A 225 0.60 14.73 -18.25
N LEU A 226 0.38 14.62 -19.57
CA LEU A 226 -0.92 14.96 -20.12
C LEU A 226 -2.01 14.01 -19.60
N LYS A 227 -1.77 12.71 -19.69
CA LYS A 227 -2.71 11.72 -19.14
C LYS A 227 -2.82 11.78 -17.62
N ALA A 228 -1.72 12.07 -16.92
CA ALA A 228 -1.77 12.26 -15.45
C ALA A 228 -2.73 13.37 -15.08
N LYS A 229 -2.63 14.53 -15.74
CA LYS A 229 -3.53 15.69 -15.56
C LYS A 229 -4.98 15.33 -15.91
N GLU A 230 -5.23 14.82 -17.11
CA GLU A 230 -6.58 14.47 -17.58
C GLU A 230 -7.27 13.45 -16.63
N THR A 231 -6.52 12.47 -16.17
CA THR A 231 -7.06 11.45 -15.26
C THR A 231 -7.32 12.00 -13.85
N ALA A 232 -6.44 12.86 -13.33
CA ALA A 232 -6.68 13.56 -12.06
C ALA A 232 -7.90 14.49 -12.16
N GLU A 233 -8.06 15.23 -13.26
CA GLU A 233 -9.23 16.06 -13.53
C GLU A 233 -10.51 15.22 -13.62
N ALA A 234 -10.44 14.01 -14.17
CA ALA A 234 -11.58 13.11 -14.18
C ALA A 234 -12.01 12.72 -12.76
N VAL A 235 -11.07 12.48 -11.82
CA VAL A 235 -11.40 12.25 -10.40
C VAL A 235 -12.07 13.48 -9.78
N MET A 236 -11.49 14.67 -9.99
CA MET A 236 -12.05 15.93 -9.48
C MET A 236 -13.48 16.14 -9.99
N SER A 237 -13.75 15.76 -11.23
CA SER A 237 -15.06 15.90 -11.89
C SER A 237 -16.11 14.89 -11.40
N LEU A 238 -15.74 13.86 -10.64
CA LEU A 238 -16.71 12.93 -10.05
C LEU A 238 -17.61 13.63 -9.02
N GLY A 239 -17.11 14.67 -8.34
CA GLY A 239 -17.87 15.46 -7.39
C GLY A 239 -18.25 14.76 -6.08
N VAL A 240 -17.59 13.63 -5.78
CA VAL A 240 -17.83 12.83 -4.56
C VAL A 240 -16.71 12.94 -3.53
N TYR A 241 -15.62 13.63 -3.86
CA TYR A 241 -14.47 13.85 -2.98
C TYR A 241 -14.23 15.32 -2.73
N ASP A 242 -13.74 15.67 -1.54
CA ASP A 242 -13.30 17.00 -1.16
C ASP A 242 -12.19 16.90 -0.10
N LEU A 243 -11.49 17.98 0.18
CA LEU A 243 -10.59 18.05 1.32
C LEU A 243 -11.36 18.06 2.64
N MET A 244 -10.84 17.37 3.64
CA MET A 244 -11.35 17.52 5.01
C MET A 244 -11.15 18.96 5.48
N PRO A 245 -12.05 19.51 6.31
CA PRO A 245 -11.98 20.91 6.75
C PRO A 245 -10.68 21.26 7.48
N THR A 246 -10.10 20.31 8.19
CA THR A 246 -8.82 20.46 8.91
C THR A 246 -7.94 19.26 8.65
N TYR A 247 -6.63 19.46 8.72
CA TYR A 247 -5.68 18.35 8.58
C TYR A 247 -5.77 17.34 9.73
N GLU A 248 -6.07 17.82 10.94
CA GLU A 248 -6.32 16.99 12.13
C GLU A 248 -7.37 15.92 11.86
N SER A 249 -8.51 16.31 11.27
CA SER A 249 -9.65 15.42 11.06
C SER A 249 -9.39 14.25 10.11
N LEU A 250 -8.26 14.25 9.39
CA LEU A 250 -7.83 13.11 8.59
C LEU A 250 -7.35 11.92 9.44
N PHE A 251 -6.80 12.19 10.63
CA PHE A 251 -6.07 11.18 11.41
C PHE A 251 -6.67 10.93 12.79
N GLU A 252 -7.71 11.66 13.19
CA GLU A 252 -8.44 11.42 14.43
C GLU A 252 -9.45 10.28 14.28
N LEU A 253 -9.49 9.35 15.26
CA LEU A 253 -10.35 8.15 15.19
C LEU A 253 -11.81 8.45 14.87
N ALA A 254 -12.34 9.57 15.38
CA ALA A 254 -13.74 9.93 15.19
C ALA A 254 -14.09 10.30 13.73
N THR A 255 -13.10 10.63 12.92
CA THR A 255 -13.32 11.23 11.58
C THR A 255 -12.42 10.64 10.48
N ASN A 256 -11.50 9.73 10.84
CA ASN A 256 -10.56 9.12 9.90
C ASN A 256 -11.23 8.19 8.88
N ASP A 257 -12.20 7.40 9.33
CA ASP A 257 -12.72 6.29 8.54
C ASP A 257 -13.58 6.76 7.37
N ASN A 258 -13.14 6.41 6.14
CA ASN A 258 -13.89 6.59 4.90
C ASN A 258 -14.54 7.99 4.76
N ASN A 259 -13.82 9.03 5.22
CA ASN A 259 -14.27 10.41 5.13
C ASN A 259 -14.25 10.92 3.68
N ILE A 260 -14.73 12.17 3.46
CA ILE A 260 -14.88 12.75 2.12
C ILE A 260 -13.55 12.91 1.36
N GLU A 261 -12.41 12.99 2.07
CA GLU A 261 -11.08 13.04 1.45
C GLU A 261 -10.52 11.65 1.15
N SER A 262 -11.05 10.60 1.80
CA SER A 262 -10.58 9.23 1.63
C SER A 262 -11.05 8.64 0.30
N ILE A 263 -10.12 8.30 -0.57
CA ILE A 263 -10.40 7.63 -1.85
C ILE A 263 -10.24 6.12 -1.71
N PHE A 264 -9.20 5.67 -0.99
CA PHE A 264 -8.96 4.28 -0.70
C PHE A 264 -8.15 4.13 0.59
N GLN A 265 -8.62 3.28 1.50
CA GLN A 265 -8.00 3.03 2.80
C GLN A 265 -7.86 1.52 3.05
N ALA A 266 -6.79 1.12 3.75
CA ALA A 266 -6.74 -0.17 4.42
C ALA A 266 -7.68 -0.11 5.64
N GLN A 267 -8.66 -1.02 5.69
CA GLN A 267 -9.76 -1.00 6.67
C GLN A 267 -9.40 -1.83 7.91
N TYR A 268 -9.31 -1.22 9.08
CA TYR A 268 -8.94 -1.89 10.31
C TYR A 268 -10.07 -1.91 11.34
N ALA A 269 -10.17 -3.02 12.09
CA ALA A 269 -11.24 -3.25 13.07
C ALA A 269 -10.83 -3.01 14.54
N GLY A 270 -9.58 -2.67 14.79
CA GLY A 270 -9.06 -2.51 16.15
C GLY A 270 -8.73 -3.82 16.85
N CYS A 271 -8.85 -3.84 18.19
CA CYS A 271 -8.60 -5.03 18.98
C CYS A 271 -9.48 -6.19 18.59
N GLY A 272 -8.87 -7.28 18.13
CA GLY A 272 -9.56 -8.46 17.66
C GLY A 272 -8.56 -9.61 17.46
N PRO A 273 -8.92 -10.62 16.70
CA PRO A 273 -7.98 -11.66 16.29
C PRO A 273 -6.73 -11.02 15.67
N PHE A 274 -5.57 -11.61 15.91
CA PHE A 274 -4.28 -11.08 15.47
C PHE A 274 -4.31 -10.68 13.98
N GLY A 275 -3.88 -9.44 13.68
CA GLY A 275 -3.83 -8.92 12.30
C GLY A 275 -5.08 -8.19 11.81
N THR A 276 -6.06 -7.89 12.67
CA THR A 276 -7.26 -7.13 12.29
C THR A 276 -7.15 -5.63 12.54
N GLY A 277 -6.19 -5.17 13.32
CA GLY A 277 -5.97 -3.76 13.65
C GLY A 277 -4.69 -3.19 13.04
N ASN A 278 -4.65 -1.86 12.96
CA ASN A 278 -3.51 -1.12 12.43
C ASN A 278 -2.32 -1.18 13.42
N PRO A 279 -1.16 -1.72 13.01
CA PRO A 279 0.00 -1.86 13.89
C PRO A 279 0.83 -0.57 14.03
N MET A 280 0.56 0.47 13.24
CA MET A 280 1.45 1.64 13.11
C MET A 280 1.65 2.40 14.41
N GLN A 281 0.64 2.45 15.30
CA GLN A 281 0.82 3.09 16.60
C GLN A 281 1.96 2.46 17.40
N ALA A 282 2.12 1.14 17.35
CA ALA A 282 3.19 0.45 18.07
C ALA A 282 4.58 0.82 17.53
N PHE A 283 4.68 1.18 16.26
CA PHE A 283 5.94 1.61 15.64
C PHE A 283 6.27 3.08 15.90
N PHE A 284 5.26 3.95 16.10
CA PHE A 284 5.46 5.40 16.07
C PHE A 284 5.24 6.09 17.43
N ALA A 285 4.46 5.51 18.33
CA ALA A 285 4.24 6.07 19.66
C ALA A 285 5.57 6.22 20.41
N PRO A 286 5.76 7.33 21.14
CA PRO A 286 6.90 7.46 22.02
C PRO A 286 6.91 6.37 23.07
N TRP A 287 8.09 5.86 23.33
CA TRP A 287 8.34 4.80 24.26
C TRP A 287 8.22 5.23 25.72
N GLY A 288 7.57 4.38 26.55
CA GLY A 288 7.55 4.52 28.01
C GLY A 288 6.70 5.64 28.56
N GLU A 289 5.98 6.38 27.70
CA GLU A 289 5.25 7.58 28.07
C GLU A 289 3.77 7.32 28.47
N GLY A 290 3.36 6.06 28.55
CA GLY A 290 2.00 5.69 28.98
C GLY A 290 0.90 6.01 27.97
N ILE A 291 1.24 6.26 26.70
CA ILE A 291 0.26 6.48 25.62
C ILE A 291 -0.54 5.22 25.36
N THR A 292 0.14 4.09 25.28
CA THR A 292 -0.48 2.78 25.11
C THR A 292 -0.64 2.12 26.47
N LYS A 293 -1.84 2.13 27.02
CA LYS A 293 -2.16 1.41 28.25
C LYS A 293 -2.35 -0.06 27.93
N ASP A 294 -1.71 -0.92 28.74
CA ASP A 294 -1.88 -2.36 28.62
C ASP A 294 -3.27 -2.79 29.08
N ARG A 295 -4.02 -3.43 28.21
CA ARG A 295 -5.29 -4.07 28.57
C ARG A 295 -5.18 -5.59 28.64
N ASP A 296 -4.13 -6.17 28.05
CA ASP A 296 -4.01 -7.61 27.87
C ASP A 296 -2.74 -8.22 28.48
N GLY A 297 -2.04 -7.52 29.36
CA GLY A 297 -0.79 -7.98 29.96
C GLY A 297 0.44 -7.87 29.04
N TRP A 298 0.34 -7.15 27.92
CA TRP A 298 1.42 -6.98 26.93
C TRP A 298 2.16 -5.64 27.05
N GLY A 299 1.61 -4.67 27.79
CA GLY A 299 2.20 -3.33 27.93
C GLY A 299 3.57 -3.30 28.60
N SER A 300 3.92 -4.34 29.39
CA SER A 300 5.28 -4.51 29.90
C SER A 300 6.29 -4.90 28.81
N HIS A 301 5.83 -5.24 27.61
CA HIS A 301 6.63 -5.62 26.46
C HIS A 301 6.59 -4.60 25.33
N VAL A 302 5.85 -3.50 25.55
CA VAL A 302 5.96 -2.37 24.61
C VAL A 302 7.41 -1.94 24.61
N PRO A 303 8.06 -1.99 23.45
CA PRO A 303 9.40 -1.52 23.37
C PRO A 303 9.45 -0.12 23.94
N THR A 304 10.21 0.10 25.01
CA THR A 304 10.45 1.30 25.71
C THR A 304 11.59 2.05 25.02
N GLY A 305 11.66 2.19 23.74
CA GLY A 305 12.69 2.92 23.00
C GLY A 305 12.08 3.89 22.02
N PRO A 306 12.88 4.69 21.42
CA PRO A 306 12.40 5.57 20.39
C PRO A 306 11.65 4.77 19.33
N SER A 307 10.62 5.36 18.73
CA SER A 307 9.90 4.75 17.62
C SER A 307 10.86 4.25 16.53
N VAL A 308 10.50 3.17 15.85
CA VAL A 308 11.37 2.59 14.80
C VAL A 308 11.57 3.51 13.61
N SER A 309 10.70 4.51 13.42
CA SER A 309 10.85 5.56 12.40
C SER A 309 10.56 6.92 13.02
N ASN A 310 11.61 7.66 13.38
CA ASN A 310 11.50 9.00 13.94
C ASN A 310 11.70 10.06 12.84
N PRO A 311 10.97 11.20 12.90
CA PRO A 311 11.28 12.32 12.03
C PRO A 311 12.69 12.83 12.31
N ASN A 312 13.43 13.18 11.27
CA ASN A 312 14.72 13.86 11.43
C ASN A 312 14.53 15.37 11.60
N THR A 313 15.58 16.08 11.99
CA THR A 313 15.51 17.53 12.23
C THR A 313 15.10 18.31 10.97
N THR A 314 15.52 17.86 9.79
CA THR A 314 15.15 18.54 8.53
C THR A 314 13.67 18.37 8.19
N MET A 315 13.00 17.31 8.64
CA MET A 315 11.55 17.20 8.51
C MET A 315 10.84 18.22 9.42
N LEU A 316 11.31 18.41 10.64
CA LEU A 316 10.75 19.43 11.54
C LEU A 316 10.90 20.85 10.98
N ASP A 317 11.97 21.09 10.25
CA ASP A 317 12.28 22.40 9.65
C ASP A 317 11.60 22.59 8.27
N ALA A 318 10.97 21.55 7.73
CA ALA A 318 10.32 21.62 6.42
C ALA A 318 8.99 22.38 6.43
N TYR A 319 8.37 22.55 7.61
CA TYR A 319 7.11 23.25 7.76
C TYR A 319 7.31 24.77 7.79
N GLU A 320 6.51 25.50 7.01
CA GLU A 320 6.44 26.96 7.07
C GLU A 320 5.90 27.44 8.44
N GLU A 321 6.19 28.68 8.78
CA GLU A 321 5.59 29.29 9.98
C GLU A 321 4.07 29.38 9.84
N GLY A 322 3.33 28.86 10.82
CA GLY A 322 1.88 28.81 10.79
C GLY A 322 1.30 27.55 10.11
N ASP A 323 2.13 26.64 9.60
CA ASP A 323 1.64 25.39 9.02
C ASP A 323 1.06 24.47 10.09
N GLU A 324 -0.26 24.35 10.11
CA GLU A 324 -1.01 23.56 11.10
C GLU A 324 -0.73 22.05 11.00
N ARG A 325 -0.24 21.55 9.85
CA ARG A 325 0.08 20.14 9.63
C ARG A 325 1.19 19.64 10.54
N LYS A 326 2.14 20.52 10.91
CA LYS A 326 3.29 20.17 11.76
C LYS A 326 2.84 19.45 13.04
N LYS A 327 1.91 20.04 13.77
CA LYS A 327 1.39 19.51 15.04
C LYS A 327 0.77 18.12 14.88
N TRP A 328 0.02 17.90 13.79
CA TRP A 328 -0.71 16.66 13.58
C TRP A 328 0.12 15.58 12.86
N THR A 329 1.30 15.94 12.39
CA THR A 329 2.26 15.03 11.77
C THR A 329 3.33 14.58 12.73
N VAL A 330 3.84 15.49 13.58
CA VAL A 330 4.98 15.25 14.48
C VAL A 330 4.66 15.75 15.88
N MET A 331 4.82 14.88 16.89
CA MET A 331 4.79 15.28 18.30
C MET A 331 6.07 15.98 18.67
N THR A 332 5.97 17.17 19.22
CA THR A 332 7.12 17.96 19.71
C THR A 332 6.94 18.40 21.17
N SER A 333 8.05 18.75 21.82
CA SER A 333 8.09 19.08 23.24
C SER A 333 7.02 20.07 23.67
N ASN A 334 6.27 19.72 24.73
CA ASN A 334 5.18 20.49 25.36
C ASN A 334 3.90 20.63 24.50
N GLU A 335 3.81 20.03 23.31
CA GLU A 335 2.56 19.98 22.58
C GLU A 335 1.54 19.10 23.29
N HIS A 336 0.30 19.59 23.33
CA HIS A 336 -0.83 18.88 23.95
C HIS A 336 -1.78 18.34 22.88
N TYR A 337 -2.15 17.06 23.03
CA TYR A 337 -3.02 16.29 22.14
C TYR A 337 -4.25 15.82 22.93
N PRO A 338 -5.36 16.57 22.90
CA PRO A 338 -6.52 16.28 23.73
C PRO A 338 -7.26 14.99 23.38
N SER A 339 -7.14 14.52 22.13
CA SER A 339 -7.75 13.27 21.67
C SER A 339 -6.98 12.01 22.09
N ILE A 340 -5.69 12.13 22.38
CA ILE A 340 -4.88 11.00 22.85
C ILE A 340 -5.17 10.80 24.33
N ASN A 341 -5.76 9.63 24.71
CA ASN A 341 -6.15 9.33 26.10
C ASN A 341 -7.10 10.41 26.68
N ALA A 342 -8.11 10.81 25.92
CA ALA A 342 -9.04 11.90 26.27
C ALA A 342 -9.70 11.71 27.66
N GLU A 343 -9.97 10.47 28.08
CA GLU A 343 -10.54 10.14 29.41
C GLU A 343 -9.62 10.55 30.58
N ASP A 344 -8.29 10.65 30.32
CA ASP A 344 -7.29 11.07 31.30
C ASP A 344 -6.90 12.56 31.13
N GLY A 345 -7.62 13.31 30.32
CA GLY A 345 -7.38 14.73 30.07
C GLY A 345 -6.42 15.03 28.90
N GLY A 346 -6.19 14.05 28.04
CA GLY A 346 -5.29 14.18 26.90
C GLY A 346 -3.84 13.82 27.23
N TYR A 347 -2.99 13.88 26.21
CA TYR A 347 -1.55 13.61 26.33
C TYR A 347 -0.74 14.85 26.03
N THR A 348 0.25 15.16 26.87
CA THR A 348 1.23 16.21 26.60
C THR A 348 2.60 15.58 26.36
N TYR A 349 3.18 15.83 25.19
CA TYR A 349 4.50 15.32 24.84
C TYR A 349 5.57 15.93 25.76
N PRO A 350 6.47 15.13 26.37
CA PRO A 350 7.38 15.61 27.40
C PRO A 350 8.36 16.68 26.90
N SER A 351 8.79 17.54 27.83
CA SER A 351 9.76 18.63 27.55
C SER A 351 11.15 18.11 27.22
N THR A 352 11.50 16.92 27.73
CA THR A 352 12.73 16.21 27.37
C THR A 352 12.34 15.11 26.37
N SER A 353 12.71 15.28 25.13
CA SER A 353 12.39 14.31 24.09
C SER A 353 12.95 12.92 24.39
N VAL A 354 12.11 11.92 24.30
CA VAL A 354 12.49 10.51 24.33
C VAL A 354 13.02 10.03 22.97
N SER A 355 12.86 10.86 21.94
CA SER A 355 13.36 10.62 20.59
C SER A 355 14.70 11.30 20.36
N ALA A 356 15.60 10.65 19.64
CA ALA A 356 16.91 11.21 19.25
C ALA A 356 16.79 12.51 18.41
N THR A 357 15.62 12.77 17.83
CA THR A 357 15.35 13.91 16.94
C THR A 357 14.37 14.91 17.51
N ASN A 358 14.04 14.81 18.79
CA ASN A 358 13.08 15.65 19.50
C ASN A 358 11.63 15.61 18.95
N GLY A 359 11.23 14.50 18.33
CA GLY A 359 9.86 14.31 17.84
C GLY A 359 9.53 12.86 17.51
N ASN A 360 8.27 12.54 17.58
CA ASN A 360 7.72 11.25 17.16
C ASN A 360 6.62 11.47 16.13
N ILE A 361 6.36 10.49 15.28
CA ILE A 361 5.26 10.55 14.32
C ILE A 361 3.93 10.55 15.05
N LYS A 362 3.07 11.57 14.78
CA LYS A 362 1.73 11.71 15.40
C LYS A 362 0.64 10.98 14.63
N LYS A 363 0.68 11.01 13.30
CA LYS A 363 -0.44 10.61 12.41
C LYS A 363 -1.16 9.33 12.81
N TYR A 364 -0.41 8.34 13.29
CA TYR A 364 -0.92 7.01 13.61
C TYR A 364 -1.01 6.75 15.12
N VAL A 365 -0.79 7.77 15.94
CA VAL A 365 -0.87 7.64 17.40
C VAL A 365 -2.21 8.18 17.88
N VAL A 366 -3.05 7.25 18.34
CA VAL A 366 -4.43 7.52 18.76
C VAL A 366 -4.67 7.31 20.27
N GLY A 367 -3.67 6.75 20.96
CA GLY A 367 -3.72 6.54 22.40
C GLY A 367 -4.24 5.16 22.81
N SER A 368 -4.97 5.10 23.91
CA SER A 368 -5.58 3.89 24.46
C SER A 368 -7.10 3.99 24.47
N GLY A 369 -7.79 2.87 24.34
CA GLY A 369 -9.25 2.83 24.29
C GLY A 369 -9.77 1.39 24.32
N PRO A 370 -11.10 1.18 24.33
CA PRO A 370 -11.71 -0.15 24.35
C PRO A 370 -11.26 -1.04 23.18
N ASP A 371 -11.12 -0.43 22.00
CA ASP A 371 -10.79 -1.11 20.75
C ASP A 371 -9.34 -0.87 20.32
N ILE A 372 -8.47 -0.43 21.26
CA ILE A 372 -7.06 -0.15 21.00
C ILE A 372 -6.21 -1.11 21.84
N CYS A 373 -5.47 -1.98 21.15
CA CYS A 373 -4.45 -2.86 21.71
C CYS A 373 -3.06 -2.45 21.20
N PHE A 374 -2.00 -3.02 21.75
CA PHE A 374 -0.61 -2.68 21.47
C PHE A 374 -0.29 -2.55 19.95
N MET A 375 -0.55 -3.59 19.17
CA MET A 375 -0.30 -3.60 17.72
C MET A 375 -1.60 -3.59 16.91
N SER A 376 -2.66 -3.00 17.45
CA SER A 376 -3.98 -3.14 16.86
C SER A 376 -4.87 -1.97 17.23
N THR A 377 -4.86 -0.94 16.37
CA THR A 377 -5.79 0.20 16.50
C THR A 377 -6.85 0.14 15.40
N PRO A 378 -8.05 0.71 15.61
CA PRO A 378 -9.09 0.76 14.58
C PRO A 378 -8.86 1.85 13.53
N GLN A 379 -7.80 2.64 13.63
CA GLN A 379 -7.51 3.71 12.69
C GLN A 379 -7.19 3.13 11.30
N ASN A 380 -7.98 3.49 10.30
CA ASN A 380 -7.68 3.13 8.91
C ASN A 380 -6.41 3.83 8.40
N ALA A 381 -5.68 3.18 7.50
CA ALA A 381 -4.53 3.78 6.84
C ALA A 381 -4.90 4.28 5.44
N HIS A 382 -4.65 5.57 5.17
CA HIS A 382 -4.84 6.15 3.85
C HIS A 382 -3.83 5.58 2.84
N ILE A 383 -4.33 5.04 1.73
CA ILE A 383 -3.53 4.63 0.56
C ILE A 383 -3.66 5.69 -0.53
N LEU A 384 -4.88 6.20 -0.73
CA LEU A 384 -5.18 7.28 -1.67
C LEU A 384 -6.12 8.29 -1.01
N ARG A 385 -5.81 9.56 -1.12
CA ARG A 385 -6.68 10.65 -0.66
C ARG A 385 -6.73 11.83 -1.64
N TYR A 386 -7.75 12.65 -1.53
CA TYR A 386 -8.07 13.68 -2.54
C TYR A 386 -6.97 14.74 -2.69
N ALA A 387 -6.24 15.07 -1.62
CA ALA A 387 -5.08 15.95 -1.72
C ALA A 387 -4.03 15.44 -2.73
N ASP A 388 -3.84 14.10 -2.86
CA ASP A 388 -2.91 13.55 -3.83
C ASP A 388 -3.40 13.74 -5.28
N VAL A 389 -4.72 13.71 -5.50
CA VAL A 389 -5.31 14.05 -6.81
C VAL A 389 -5.05 15.50 -7.18
N LEU A 390 -5.30 16.42 -6.24
CA LEU A 390 -5.10 17.86 -6.45
C LEU A 390 -3.63 18.18 -6.75
N LEU A 391 -2.71 17.63 -5.97
CA LEU A 391 -1.28 17.86 -6.17
C LEU A 391 -0.74 17.13 -7.40
N THR A 392 -1.28 15.97 -7.78
CA THR A 392 -0.95 15.29 -9.04
C THR A 392 -1.38 16.12 -10.25
N TYR A 393 -2.59 16.68 -10.23
CA TYR A 393 -3.09 17.57 -11.27
C TYR A 393 -2.18 18.80 -11.44
N ALA A 394 -1.85 19.47 -10.33
CA ALA A 394 -1.01 20.66 -10.33
C ALA A 394 0.42 20.35 -10.79
N GLU A 395 1.00 19.26 -10.33
CA GLU A 395 2.35 18.82 -10.71
C GLU A 395 2.44 18.47 -12.20
N ALA A 396 1.46 17.74 -12.71
CA ALA A 396 1.41 17.42 -14.13
C ALA A 396 1.37 18.69 -14.98
N GLN A 397 0.62 19.73 -14.55
CA GLN A 397 0.59 21.02 -15.24
C GLN A 397 1.94 21.76 -15.17
N ILE A 398 2.64 21.72 -14.03
CA ILE A 398 4.00 22.27 -13.91
C ILE A 398 4.94 21.64 -14.94
N GLU A 399 4.87 20.34 -15.10
CA GLU A 399 5.71 19.61 -16.06
C GLU A 399 5.35 19.93 -17.52
N ILE A 400 4.06 20.03 -17.84
CA ILE A 400 3.57 20.43 -19.18
C ILE A 400 4.07 21.83 -19.54
N ASP A 401 4.07 22.77 -18.59
CA ASP A 401 4.51 24.16 -18.79
C ASP A 401 6.05 24.33 -18.70
N GLY A 402 6.79 23.23 -18.60
CA GLY A 402 8.26 23.26 -18.62
C GLY A 402 8.92 23.58 -17.26
N GLY A 403 8.20 23.38 -16.15
CA GLY A 403 8.75 23.41 -14.80
C GLY A 403 8.25 24.51 -13.89
N VAL A 404 7.44 25.44 -14.43
CA VAL A 404 6.81 26.55 -13.68
C VAL A 404 5.46 26.82 -14.31
N THR A 405 4.41 27.04 -13.50
CA THR A 405 3.08 27.38 -14.00
C THR A 405 2.39 28.46 -13.19
N SER A 406 1.52 29.23 -13.85
CA SER A 406 0.51 30.14 -13.27
C SER A 406 -0.88 29.75 -13.80
N ASP A 407 -1.06 28.52 -14.27
CA ASP A 407 -2.37 28.01 -14.70
C ASP A 407 -3.38 28.09 -13.56
N ALA A 408 -4.55 28.61 -13.84
CA ALA A 408 -5.57 28.88 -12.83
C ALA A 408 -6.07 27.61 -12.15
N GLY A 409 -6.20 26.51 -12.91
CA GLY A 409 -6.63 25.21 -12.37
C GLY A 409 -5.57 24.60 -11.46
N ALA A 410 -4.30 24.61 -11.90
CA ALA A 410 -3.18 24.12 -11.12
C ALA A 410 -2.99 24.91 -9.83
N LEU A 411 -3.10 26.26 -9.89
CA LEU A 411 -3.06 27.13 -8.72
C LEU A 411 -4.22 26.88 -7.77
N ALA A 412 -5.44 26.69 -8.29
CA ALA A 412 -6.59 26.39 -7.45
C ALA A 412 -6.41 25.07 -6.69
N ALA A 413 -5.94 24.01 -7.36
CA ALA A 413 -5.69 22.71 -6.77
C ALA A 413 -4.56 22.77 -5.70
N PHE A 414 -3.43 23.38 -6.01
CA PHE A 414 -2.32 23.53 -5.10
C PHE A 414 -2.67 24.39 -3.88
N ASN A 415 -3.30 25.54 -4.12
CA ASN A 415 -3.67 26.47 -3.06
C ASN A 415 -4.79 25.92 -2.15
N ALA A 416 -5.66 25.04 -2.63
CA ALA A 416 -6.66 24.39 -1.78
C ALA A 416 -5.98 23.60 -0.64
N VAL A 417 -4.89 22.88 -0.94
CA VAL A 417 -4.11 22.14 0.06
C VAL A 417 -3.43 23.09 1.05
N ARG A 418 -2.79 24.16 0.56
CA ARG A 418 -2.13 25.18 1.39
C ARG A 418 -3.10 25.91 2.33
N LEU A 419 -4.22 26.37 1.79
CA LEU A 419 -5.25 27.06 2.57
C LEU A 419 -5.83 26.18 3.68
N ARG A 420 -6.05 24.87 3.41
CA ARG A 420 -6.47 23.93 4.43
C ARG A 420 -5.41 23.80 5.54
N ALA A 421 -4.12 23.94 5.22
CA ALA A 421 -2.99 23.90 6.15
C ALA A 421 -2.79 25.22 6.93
N GLY A 422 -3.63 26.25 6.72
CA GLY A 422 -3.51 27.56 7.34
C GLY A 422 -2.51 28.51 6.64
N LEU A 423 -2.00 28.13 5.46
CA LEU A 423 -0.99 28.89 4.72
C LEU A 423 -1.63 29.80 3.66
N GLU A 424 -0.91 30.85 3.28
CA GLU A 424 -1.32 31.77 2.23
C GLU A 424 -1.25 31.10 0.83
N ALA A 425 -2.16 31.54 -0.04
CA ALA A 425 -2.15 31.17 -1.45
C ALA A 425 -0.96 31.81 -2.19
N VAL A 426 -0.43 31.08 -3.17
CA VAL A 426 0.64 31.52 -4.05
C VAL A 426 0.11 31.82 -5.45
N ALA A 427 0.79 32.73 -6.18
CA ALA A 427 0.39 33.13 -7.53
C ALA A 427 1.13 32.40 -8.66
N GLN A 428 2.11 31.59 -8.31
CA GLN A 428 2.91 30.77 -9.23
C GLN A 428 3.45 29.58 -8.45
N ILE A 429 3.58 28.45 -9.10
CA ILE A 429 4.14 27.21 -8.53
C ILE A 429 5.21 26.63 -9.46
N ASP A 430 6.26 26.06 -8.87
CA ASP A 430 7.33 25.37 -9.56
C ASP A 430 7.57 23.97 -8.98
N LYS A 431 8.52 23.23 -9.56
CA LYS A 431 8.85 21.86 -9.15
C LYS A 431 9.34 21.76 -7.71
N GLU A 432 10.13 22.74 -7.24
CA GLU A 432 10.67 22.74 -5.88
C GLU A 432 9.56 22.99 -4.85
N MET A 433 8.68 23.97 -5.12
CA MET A 433 7.51 24.23 -4.29
C MET A 433 6.59 23.01 -4.23
N MET A 434 6.35 22.34 -5.38
CA MET A 434 5.53 21.14 -5.43
C MET A 434 6.15 20.00 -4.61
N LEU A 435 7.46 19.76 -4.76
CA LEU A 435 8.16 18.71 -4.02
C LEU A 435 8.19 18.99 -2.50
N ALA A 436 8.26 20.26 -2.10
CA ALA A 436 8.17 20.70 -0.71
C ALA A 436 6.75 20.53 -0.16
N GLU A 437 5.72 20.96 -0.89
CA GLU A 437 4.32 20.82 -0.48
C GLU A 437 3.91 19.36 -0.30
N ARG A 438 4.26 18.50 -1.27
CA ARG A 438 4.02 17.05 -1.18
C ARG A 438 4.74 16.43 0.02
N ARG A 439 5.95 16.88 0.34
CA ARG A 439 6.72 16.41 1.48
C ARG A 439 5.97 16.60 2.80
N VAL A 440 5.48 17.81 3.07
CA VAL A 440 4.79 18.13 4.33
C VAL A 440 3.36 17.59 4.38
N GLU A 441 2.69 17.55 3.24
CA GLU A 441 1.32 17.05 3.12
C GLU A 441 1.25 15.53 3.35
N PHE A 442 2.16 14.77 2.70
CA PHE A 442 2.16 13.30 2.73
C PHE A 442 3.26 12.70 3.62
N ALA A 443 3.84 13.49 4.52
CA ALA A 443 4.85 12.97 5.44
C ALA A 443 4.36 11.70 6.14
N PHE A 444 5.15 10.65 6.11
CA PHE A 444 4.89 9.34 6.73
C PHE A 444 3.68 8.58 6.15
N GLU A 445 3.28 8.89 4.91
CA GLU A 445 2.26 8.14 4.17
C GLU A 445 2.85 7.30 3.02
N GLY A 446 4.18 7.10 2.99
CA GLY A 446 4.87 6.26 2.01
C GLY A 446 4.99 6.89 0.62
N HIS A 447 4.91 8.22 0.50
CA HIS A 447 5.01 8.93 -0.77
C HIS A 447 6.42 9.44 -1.08
N ARG A 448 7.14 9.93 -0.05
CA ARG A 448 8.35 10.74 -0.23
C ARG A 448 9.44 10.08 -1.04
N TRP A 449 9.75 8.80 -0.77
CA TRP A 449 10.78 8.08 -1.50
C TRP A 449 10.49 8.01 -3.00
N PHE A 450 9.28 7.70 -3.37
CA PHE A 450 8.86 7.67 -4.77
C PHE A 450 8.84 9.06 -5.42
N ASP A 451 8.45 10.10 -4.70
CA ASP A 451 8.50 11.49 -5.17
C ASP A 451 9.95 11.90 -5.48
N LEU A 452 10.89 11.53 -4.62
CA LEU A 452 12.31 11.79 -4.83
C LEU A 452 12.88 11.03 -6.03
N ILE A 453 12.50 9.76 -6.22
CA ILE A 453 12.96 8.94 -7.35
C ILE A 453 12.43 9.49 -8.67
N ARG A 454 11.10 9.72 -8.80
CA ARG A 454 10.48 10.16 -10.05
C ARG A 454 10.88 11.58 -10.46
N SER A 455 11.21 12.44 -9.49
CA SER A 455 11.76 13.78 -9.73
C SER A 455 13.27 13.81 -10.00
N ASN A 456 13.96 12.64 -9.95
CA ASN A 456 15.41 12.47 -10.03
C ASN A 456 16.20 13.22 -8.93
N ARG A 457 15.61 13.44 -7.76
CA ARG A 457 16.22 14.18 -6.65
C ARG A 457 16.75 13.25 -5.52
N ALA A 458 16.45 11.95 -5.56
CA ALA A 458 16.74 11.04 -4.45
C ALA A 458 18.23 11.02 -4.08
N VAL A 459 19.13 10.79 -5.04
CA VAL A 459 20.58 10.71 -4.77
C VAL A 459 21.13 12.03 -4.25
N GLU A 460 20.72 13.16 -4.85
CA GLU A 460 21.16 14.50 -4.43
C GLU A 460 20.71 14.79 -3.00
N ILE A 461 19.40 14.66 -2.73
CA ILE A 461 18.82 15.02 -1.43
C ILE A 461 19.38 14.10 -0.33
N MET A 462 19.44 12.80 -0.56
CA MET A 462 19.97 11.88 0.46
C MET A 462 21.46 12.09 0.75
N ARG A 463 22.26 12.47 -0.25
CA ARG A 463 23.65 12.87 -0.01
C ARG A 463 23.78 14.16 0.81
N LEU A 464 22.88 15.13 0.64
CA LEU A 464 22.81 16.32 1.49
C LEU A 464 22.49 15.96 2.95
N HIS A 465 21.77 14.87 3.19
CA HIS A 465 21.53 14.30 4.51
C HIS A 465 22.64 13.36 5.01
N GLY A 466 23.80 13.37 4.36
CA GLY A 466 24.97 12.59 4.77
C GLY A 466 24.90 11.09 4.46
N LYS A 467 23.95 10.67 3.64
CA LYS A 467 23.81 9.26 3.25
C LYS A 467 24.75 8.89 2.11
N ASN A 468 25.33 7.70 2.20
CA ASN A 468 26.17 7.14 1.13
C ASN A 468 25.28 6.36 0.15
N ILE A 469 24.71 7.05 -0.81
CA ILE A 469 23.76 6.51 -1.79
C ILE A 469 24.28 6.69 -3.21
N ASP A 470 24.04 5.69 -4.05
CA ASP A 470 24.26 5.69 -5.49
C ASP A 470 23.00 5.29 -6.26
N VAL A 471 23.03 5.41 -7.59
CA VAL A 471 21.89 5.13 -8.47
C VAL A 471 21.34 3.71 -8.31
N HIS A 472 22.21 2.72 -8.01
CA HIS A 472 21.74 1.34 -7.82
C HIS A 472 20.81 1.19 -6.59
N ASN A 473 20.98 2.04 -5.57
CA ASN A 473 20.16 2.02 -4.36
C ASN A 473 18.73 2.57 -4.57
N LEU A 474 18.41 3.09 -5.75
CA LEU A 474 17.05 3.52 -6.09
C LEU A 474 16.08 2.34 -6.27
N LEU A 475 16.61 1.14 -6.44
CA LEU A 475 15.87 -0.12 -6.40
C LEU A 475 16.39 -0.98 -5.26
N PHE A 476 15.50 -1.80 -4.72
CA PHE A 476 15.87 -2.80 -3.72
C PHE A 476 16.35 -4.09 -4.38
N PRO A 477 17.14 -4.93 -3.68
CA PRO A 477 17.55 -6.22 -4.21
C PRO A 477 16.37 -7.18 -4.36
N ILE A 478 16.42 -8.04 -5.38
CA ILE A 478 15.52 -9.19 -5.47
C ILE A 478 15.83 -10.12 -4.30
N PRO A 479 14.82 -10.57 -3.52
CA PRO A 479 15.06 -11.40 -2.35
C PRO A 479 15.80 -12.71 -2.67
N SER A 480 16.80 -13.06 -1.87
CA SER A 480 17.63 -14.25 -2.09
C SER A 480 16.82 -15.55 -2.05
N GLY A 481 15.80 -15.63 -1.19
CA GLY A 481 14.90 -16.77 -1.12
C GLY A 481 14.15 -17.02 -2.44
N GLU A 482 13.72 -15.96 -3.10
CA GLU A 482 13.03 -16.06 -4.40
C GLU A 482 14.01 -16.50 -5.51
N MET A 483 15.23 -15.97 -5.51
CA MET A 483 16.25 -16.36 -6.48
C MET A 483 16.72 -17.83 -6.29
N GLN A 484 16.67 -18.36 -5.06
CA GLN A 484 16.95 -19.76 -4.80
C GLN A 484 15.88 -20.70 -5.35
N ILE A 485 14.61 -20.26 -5.29
CA ILE A 485 13.46 -21.02 -5.82
C ILE A 485 13.38 -20.88 -7.34
N ASN A 486 13.60 -19.68 -7.86
CA ASN A 486 13.53 -19.38 -9.29
C ASN A 486 14.88 -18.88 -9.82
N PRO A 487 15.71 -19.76 -10.40
CA PRO A 487 17.02 -19.42 -10.95
C PRO A 487 16.98 -18.53 -12.21
N GLU A 488 15.80 -18.29 -12.82
CA GLU A 488 15.60 -17.35 -13.92
C GLU A 488 15.61 -15.88 -13.46
N LEU A 489 15.54 -15.66 -12.14
CA LEU A 489 15.62 -14.30 -11.58
C LEU A 489 17.05 -13.79 -11.59
N VAL A 490 17.24 -12.64 -12.21
CA VAL A 490 18.53 -11.90 -12.24
C VAL A 490 18.47 -10.77 -11.23
N GLN A 491 19.51 -10.65 -10.40
CA GLN A 491 19.61 -9.61 -9.37
C GLN A 491 19.70 -8.21 -9.99
N ASN A 492 19.25 -7.20 -9.25
CA ASN A 492 19.45 -5.80 -9.60
C ASN A 492 20.96 -5.46 -9.57
N PRO A 493 21.44 -4.61 -10.50
CA PRO A 493 22.85 -4.20 -10.51
C PRO A 493 23.29 -3.57 -9.19
N GLY A 494 24.40 -4.01 -8.66
CA GLY A 494 24.97 -3.48 -7.41
C GLY A 494 24.68 -4.33 -6.15
N TYR A 495 23.87 -5.40 -6.27
CA TYR A 495 23.55 -6.32 -5.18
C TYR A 495 24.08 -7.73 -5.41
#